data_315135225bbd1bfdbd192fa8797efa7a
#
_entry.id   315135225bbd1bfdbd192fa8797efa7a
#
_cell.length_a   1.000
_cell.length_b   1.000
_cell.length_c   1.000
_cell.angle_alpha   90.00
_cell.angle_beta   90.00
_cell.angle_gamma   90.00
#
_symmetry.space_group_name_H-M   'P 1'
#
loop_
_entity.id
_entity.type
_entity.pdbx_description
1 polymer ?
#
loop_
_entity_poly.entity_id
_entity_poly.type
_entity_poly.pdbx_seq_one_letter_code
_entity_poly.pdbx_strand_id
1 'polypeptide(L)'
;MTITGRICAIVAVLLLTCLQSSAKGGNFRTEDRYNPQHIDNLPLEIRNSILHRCSMPKALHPFASYFDSSQRIVLHFEHFVCDGDGTYCTPSGCLHQVWLSSGGHYRLVRSYYAPAGD
;
A
#
# COMPACT_ATOMS: atom_id res chain seq x y z
N MET A 1 12.89 -42.76 -36.99
CA MET A 1 12.90 -43.42 -35.68
C MET A 1 13.44 -42.50 -34.60
N THR A 2 14.48 -41.75 -34.88
CA THR A 2 15.06 -40.82 -33.94
C THR A 2 14.21 -39.56 -33.71
N ILE A 3 13.27 -39.28 -34.60
CA ILE A 3 12.44 -38.08 -34.58
C ILE A 3 11.40 -38.11 -33.43
N THR A 4 10.87 -39.30 -33.13
CA THR A 4 9.85 -39.46 -32.09
C THR A 4 10.36 -39.16 -30.69
N GLY A 5 11.62 -39.47 -30.41
CA GLY A 5 12.20 -39.16 -29.11
C GLY A 5 12.37 -37.66 -28.84
N ARG A 6 12.61 -36.89 -29.88
CA ARG A 6 12.79 -35.46 -29.76
C ARG A 6 11.49 -34.71 -29.46
N ILE A 7 10.39 -35.20 -30.03
CA ILE A 7 9.08 -34.61 -29.82
C ILE A 7 8.64 -34.76 -28.37
N CYS A 8 8.87 -35.92 -27.77
CA CYS A 8 8.52 -36.13 -26.36
C CYS A 8 9.30 -35.22 -25.42
N ALA A 9 10.55 -34.96 -25.71
CA ALA A 9 11.37 -34.08 -24.89
C ALA A 9 10.87 -32.64 -24.92
N ILE A 10 10.43 -32.15 -26.07
CA ILE A 10 9.90 -30.80 -26.23
C ILE A 10 8.61 -30.63 -25.45
N VAL A 11 7.72 -31.60 -25.48
CA VAL A 11 6.46 -31.57 -24.76
C VAL A 11 6.69 -31.50 -23.25
N ALA A 12 7.65 -32.24 -22.73
CA ALA A 12 7.97 -32.20 -21.31
C ALA A 12 8.46 -30.84 -20.85
N VAL A 13 9.27 -30.15 -21.64
CA VAL A 13 9.77 -28.83 -21.33
C VAL A 13 8.64 -27.82 -21.30
N LEU A 14 7.71 -27.88 -22.22
CA LEU A 14 6.57 -26.99 -22.27
C LEU A 14 5.66 -27.12 -21.03
N LEU A 15 5.45 -28.33 -20.56
CA LEU A 15 4.65 -28.59 -19.37
C LEU A 15 5.30 -27.99 -18.13
N LEU A 16 6.59 -28.05 -17.99
CA LEU A 16 7.32 -27.45 -16.87
C LEU A 16 7.18 -25.93 -16.86
N THR A 17 7.20 -25.31 -18.03
CA THR A 17 7.03 -23.86 -18.13
C THR A 17 5.66 -23.42 -17.65
N CYS A 18 4.62 -24.15 -17.97
CA CYS A 18 3.26 -23.83 -17.52
C CYS A 18 3.12 -23.92 -16.00
N LEU A 19 3.75 -24.88 -15.37
CA LEU A 19 3.70 -25.02 -13.91
C LEU A 19 4.37 -23.84 -13.20
N GLN A 20 5.44 -23.32 -13.75
CA GLN A 20 6.11 -22.16 -13.18
C GLN A 20 5.25 -20.89 -13.23
N SER A 21 4.45 -20.73 -14.26
CA SER A 21 3.57 -19.57 -14.40
C SER A 21 2.48 -19.54 -13.34
N SER A 22 1.93 -20.66 -12.94
CA SER A 22 0.85 -20.70 -11.95
C SER A 22 1.34 -20.41 -10.55
N ALA A 23 2.62 -20.57 -10.24
CA ALA A 23 3.19 -20.27 -8.94
C ALA A 23 3.18 -18.77 -8.60
N LYS A 24 3.14 -17.91 -9.59
CA LYS A 24 3.16 -16.46 -9.39
C LYS A 24 1.84 -15.90 -8.86
N GLY A 25 0.74 -16.62 -8.95
CA GLY A 25 -0.57 -16.16 -8.51
C GLY A 25 -0.74 -16.11 -7.00
N GLY A 26 0.20 -16.63 -6.20
CA GLY A 26 0.08 -16.69 -4.75
C GLY A 26 0.55 -15.45 -4.01
N ASN A 27 1.09 -14.42 -4.69
CA ASN A 27 1.75 -13.30 -4.05
C ASN A 27 0.82 -12.13 -3.70
N PHE A 28 -0.46 -12.19 -4.06
CA PHE A 28 -1.40 -11.09 -3.81
C PHE A 28 -1.65 -10.81 -2.34
N ARG A 29 -1.52 -11.81 -1.49
CA ARG A 29 -1.87 -11.67 -0.07
C ARG A 29 -0.86 -10.89 0.74
N THR A 30 0.35 -10.66 0.22
CA THR A 30 1.39 -9.93 0.94
C THR A 30 1.21 -8.43 0.88
N GLU A 31 0.40 -7.92 -0.05
CA GLU A 31 0.20 -6.48 -0.23
C GLU A 31 -0.74 -5.86 0.80
N ASP A 32 -1.61 -6.65 1.44
CA ASP A 32 -2.58 -6.17 2.41
C ASP A 32 -2.04 -6.17 3.84
N ARG A 33 -0.74 -6.17 4.02
CA ARG A 33 -0.14 -6.11 5.34
C ARG A 33 0.31 -4.70 5.67
N TYR A 34 0.32 -4.39 6.97
CA TYR A 34 0.92 -3.16 7.45
C TYR A 34 2.38 -3.12 7.04
N ASN A 35 2.75 -2.10 6.27
CA ASN A 35 4.03 -2.01 5.63
C ASN A 35 4.59 -0.59 5.79
N PRO A 36 5.85 -0.43 6.27
CA PRO A 36 6.47 0.89 6.36
C PRO A 36 6.64 1.58 5.01
N GLN A 37 6.73 0.82 3.92
CA GLN A 37 6.90 1.41 2.60
C GLN A 37 5.71 2.24 2.15
N HIS A 38 4.52 1.94 2.65
CA HIS A 38 3.34 2.77 2.35
C HIS A 38 3.46 4.17 2.96
N ILE A 39 4.32 4.34 3.95
CA ILE A 39 4.65 5.65 4.50
C ILE A 39 5.81 6.28 3.73
N ASP A 40 6.85 5.49 3.44
CA ASP A 40 8.06 5.99 2.79
C ASP A 40 7.78 6.51 1.37
N ASN A 41 6.77 5.99 0.71
CA ASN A 41 6.39 6.39 -0.64
C ASN A 41 5.52 7.65 -0.70
N LEU A 42 5.12 8.19 0.45
CA LEU A 42 4.33 9.42 0.51
C LEU A 42 5.20 10.65 0.19
N PRO A 43 4.58 11.75 -0.28
CA PRO A 43 5.32 13.00 -0.42
C PRO A 43 6.03 13.41 0.86
N LEU A 44 7.13 14.12 0.70
CA LEU A 44 8.05 14.45 1.81
C LEU A 44 7.36 15.12 2.98
N GLU A 45 6.52 16.12 2.74
CA GLU A 45 5.85 16.87 3.80
C GLU A 45 4.91 15.99 4.61
N ILE A 46 4.17 15.11 3.92
CA ILE A 46 3.24 14.19 4.57
C ILE A 46 4.01 13.14 5.38
N ARG A 47 5.04 12.56 4.77
CA ARG A 47 5.88 11.57 5.45
C ARG A 47 6.52 12.15 6.70
N ASN A 48 7.08 13.35 6.61
CA ASN A 48 7.71 14.00 7.76
C ASN A 48 6.71 14.28 8.88
N SER A 49 5.49 14.68 8.54
CA SER A 49 4.44 14.90 9.53
C SER A 49 4.10 13.61 10.28
N ILE A 50 4.02 12.48 9.56
CA ILE A 50 3.74 11.19 10.17
C ILE A 50 4.90 10.77 11.08
N LEU A 51 6.14 10.88 10.60
CA LEU A 51 7.33 10.49 11.36
C LEU A 51 7.54 11.35 12.60
N HIS A 52 7.05 12.57 12.58
CA HIS A 52 7.09 13.44 13.75
C HIS A 52 6.20 12.95 14.89
N ARG A 53 5.11 12.27 14.54
CA ARG A 53 4.16 11.69 15.51
C ARG A 53 4.49 10.25 15.90
N CYS A 54 5.10 9.52 15.00
CA CYS A 54 5.31 8.09 15.14
C CYS A 54 6.65 7.71 14.53
N SER A 55 7.56 7.17 15.33
CA SER A 55 8.88 6.81 14.85
C SER A 55 8.90 5.55 13.99
N MET A 56 7.92 4.66 14.17
CA MET A 56 7.85 3.40 13.43
C MET A 56 6.46 3.19 12.86
N PRO A 57 6.06 4.01 11.86
CA PRO A 57 4.73 3.90 11.28
C PRO A 57 4.65 2.78 10.26
N LYS A 58 3.48 2.15 10.19
CA LYS A 58 3.13 1.17 9.18
C LYS A 58 1.71 1.39 8.73
N ALA A 59 1.43 1.12 7.47
CA ALA A 59 0.10 1.32 6.92
C ALA A 59 -0.26 0.22 5.94
N LEU A 60 -1.56 -0.01 5.79
CA LEU A 60 -2.11 -0.82 4.72
C LEU A 60 -2.15 0.01 3.43
N HIS A 61 -2.29 -0.67 2.30
CA HIS A 61 -2.36 0.00 1.00
C HIS A 61 -3.43 1.11 0.93
N PRO A 62 -4.66 0.93 1.46
CA PRO A 62 -5.68 1.98 1.38
C PRO A 62 -5.48 3.17 2.30
N PHE A 63 -4.36 3.26 3.01
CA PHE A 63 -4.10 4.37 3.92
C PHE A 63 -4.16 5.73 3.23
N ALA A 64 -3.62 5.84 2.03
CA ALA A 64 -3.61 7.08 1.27
C ALA A 64 -4.47 6.96 0.02
N SER A 65 -5.40 7.89 -0.15
CA SER A 65 -6.22 8.03 -1.35
C SER A 65 -5.77 9.27 -2.12
N TYR A 66 -5.63 9.14 -3.43
CA TYR A 66 -5.11 10.18 -4.30
C TYR A 66 -6.22 10.69 -5.20
N PHE A 67 -6.40 12.00 -5.25
CA PHE A 67 -7.43 12.66 -6.05
C PHE A 67 -6.81 13.78 -6.88
N ASP A 68 -7.46 14.16 -7.97
CA ASP A 68 -7.11 15.33 -8.79
C ASP A 68 -5.64 15.26 -9.25
N SER A 69 -5.26 14.15 -9.85
CA SER A 69 -3.88 13.90 -10.30
C SER A 69 -2.86 14.08 -9.18
N SER A 70 -3.21 13.56 -8.00
CA SER A 70 -2.37 13.59 -6.79
C SER A 70 -2.21 14.99 -6.18
N GLN A 71 -3.01 15.97 -6.60
CA GLN A 71 -3.01 17.29 -5.96
C GLN A 71 -3.68 17.27 -4.59
N ARG A 72 -4.60 16.32 -4.37
CA ARG A 72 -5.25 16.11 -3.10
C ARG A 72 -5.00 14.70 -2.63
N ILE A 73 -4.51 14.55 -1.39
CA ILE A 73 -4.27 13.25 -0.76
C ILE A 73 -5.03 13.22 0.55
N VAL A 74 -5.79 12.15 0.75
CA VAL A 74 -6.51 11.91 1.99
C VAL A 74 -5.89 10.73 2.70
N LEU A 75 -5.52 10.90 3.97
CA LEU A 75 -4.99 9.83 4.80
C LEU A 75 -6.10 9.28 5.69
N HIS A 76 -6.22 7.95 5.70
CA HIS A 76 -7.24 7.21 6.45
C HIS A 76 -6.55 6.41 7.55
N PHE A 77 -6.53 6.95 8.77
CA PHE A 77 -5.76 6.37 9.87
C PHE A 77 -6.36 5.08 10.45
N GLU A 78 -7.55 4.65 9.97
CA GLU A 78 -8.03 3.30 10.26
C GLU A 78 -7.12 2.22 9.65
N HIS A 79 -6.34 2.57 8.63
CA HIS A 79 -5.38 1.68 7.96
C HIS A 79 -3.94 1.94 8.37
N PHE A 80 -3.74 2.49 9.57
CA PHE A 80 -2.45 2.92 10.06
C PHE A 80 -2.21 2.39 11.47
N VAL A 81 -0.98 1.98 11.76
CA VAL A 81 -0.57 1.66 13.12
C VAL A 81 0.79 2.28 13.40
N CYS A 82 0.96 2.70 14.64
CA CYS A 82 2.24 3.14 15.14
C CYS A 82 2.75 2.08 16.10
N ASP A 83 3.86 1.44 15.77
CA ASP A 83 4.43 0.41 16.64
C ASP A 83 4.75 1.02 18.00
N GLY A 84 4.15 0.43 19.06
CA GLY A 84 4.32 0.88 20.43
C GLY A 84 3.27 1.87 20.92
N ASP A 85 2.62 2.64 20.01
CA ASP A 85 1.65 3.67 20.38
C ASP A 85 0.20 3.32 20.02
N GLY A 86 -0.02 2.21 19.30
CA GLY A 86 -1.37 1.78 18.94
C GLY A 86 -1.92 2.46 17.69
N THR A 87 -3.17 2.88 17.74
CA THR A 87 -3.89 3.41 16.59
C THR A 87 -4.36 4.85 16.84
N TYR A 88 -4.72 5.54 15.75
CA TYR A 88 -5.27 6.88 15.81
C TYR A 88 -6.79 6.84 15.60
N CYS A 89 -7.45 5.97 16.37
CA CYS A 89 -8.89 5.81 16.34
C CYS A 89 -9.47 6.02 17.74
N THR A 90 -10.67 6.58 17.78
CA THR A 90 -11.47 6.74 18.98
C THR A 90 -12.79 6.00 18.81
N PRO A 91 -13.63 5.87 19.87
CA PRO A 91 -14.96 5.29 19.68
C PRO A 91 -15.82 6.04 18.66
N SER A 92 -15.53 7.31 18.40
CA SER A 92 -16.26 8.12 17.42
C SER A 92 -15.75 7.96 15.99
N GLY A 93 -14.61 7.28 15.78
CA GLY A 93 -14.02 7.11 14.46
C GLY A 93 -12.53 7.32 14.47
N CYS A 94 -11.93 7.23 13.30
CA CYS A 94 -10.50 7.34 13.12
C CYS A 94 -10.12 8.69 12.53
N LEU A 95 -8.87 9.08 12.73
CA LEU A 95 -8.34 10.32 12.18
C LEU A 95 -8.33 10.26 10.65
N HIS A 96 -8.74 11.36 10.03
CA HIS A 96 -8.62 11.60 8.59
C HIS A 96 -7.89 12.91 8.39
N GLN A 97 -7.00 12.97 7.43
CA GLN A 97 -6.28 14.19 7.09
C GLN A 97 -6.36 14.44 5.60
N VAL A 98 -6.63 15.69 5.22
CA VAL A 98 -6.67 16.12 3.82
C VAL A 98 -5.49 17.03 3.57
N TRP A 99 -4.67 16.64 2.58
CA TRP A 99 -3.49 17.38 2.16
C TRP A 99 -3.69 17.89 0.74
N LEU A 100 -3.32 19.13 0.50
CA LEU A 100 -3.37 19.73 -0.83
C LEU A 100 -1.98 20.16 -1.29
N SER A 101 -1.71 19.91 -2.56
CA SER A 101 -0.49 20.37 -3.22
C SER A 101 -0.67 21.79 -3.74
N SER A 102 0.30 22.63 -3.42
CA SER A 102 0.36 24.00 -3.93
C SER A 102 1.80 24.35 -4.22
N GLY A 103 2.12 24.68 -5.47
CA GLY A 103 3.50 25.00 -5.85
C GLY A 103 4.49 23.85 -5.64
N GLY A 104 4.04 22.62 -5.78
CA GLY A 104 4.89 21.44 -5.60
C GLY A 104 5.09 20.99 -4.16
N HIS A 105 4.41 21.63 -3.22
CA HIS A 105 4.48 21.26 -1.80
C HIS A 105 3.12 20.92 -1.26
N TYR A 106 3.06 19.94 -0.35
CA TYR A 106 1.81 19.51 0.27
C TYR A 106 1.62 20.19 1.60
N ARG A 107 0.38 20.61 1.85
CA ARG A 107 -0.03 21.29 3.07
C ARG A 107 -1.25 20.62 3.65
N LEU A 108 -1.26 20.42 4.98
CA LEU A 108 -2.42 19.89 5.68
C LEU A 108 -3.49 20.99 5.75
N VAL A 109 -4.66 20.72 5.16
CA VAL A 109 -5.75 21.68 5.13
C VAL A 109 -6.91 21.28 6.02
N ARG A 110 -7.03 20.01 6.38
CA ARG A 110 -8.11 19.53 7.23
C ARG A 110 -7.70 18.29 7.99
N SER A 111 -8.12 18.21 9.24
CA SER A 111 -7.90 17.05 10.11
C SER A 111 -9.18 16.85 10.93
N TYR A 112 -9.73 15.64 10.90
CA TYR A 112 -11.00 15.36 11.56
C TYR A 112 -11.11 13.87 11.89
N TYR A 113 -12.03 13.52 12.77
CA TYR A 113 -12.33 12.14 13.11
C TYR A 113 -13.66 11.74 12.49
N ALA A 114 -13.69 10.58 11.83
CA ALA A 114 -14.87 10.07 11.16
C ALA A 114 -14.86 8.55 11.16
N PRO A 115 -16.05 7.90 11.02
CA PRO A 115 -16.10 6.46 10.90
C PRO A 115 -15.27 5.95 9.72
N ALA A 116 -14.84 4.68 9.79
CA ALA A 116 -14.08 4.06 8.73
C ALA A 116 -14.89 4.05 7.43
N GLY A 117 -14.21 4.33 6.32
CA GLY A 117 -14.84 4.34 5.01
C GLY A 117 -15.28 5.72 4.54
N ASP A 118 -15.19 6.74 5.37
CA ASP A 118 -15.45 8.12 4.96
C ASP A 118 -14.15 8.75 4.39
#